data_4e15c2f6c562b684134e27b577e86f69
#
_entry.id   4e15c2f6c562b684134e27b577e86f69
#
_cell.length_a   1.000
_cell.length_b   1.000
_cell.length_c   1.000
_cell.angle_alpha   90.00
_cell.angle_beta   90.00
_cell.angle_gamma   90.00
#
_symmetry.space_group_name_H-M   'P 1'
#
loop_
_entity.id
_entity.type
_entity.pdbx_description
1 polymer ?
#
loop_
_entity_poly.entity_id
_entity_poly.type
_entity_poly.pdbx_seq_one_letter_code
_entity_poly.pdbx_strand_id
1 'polypeptide(L)'
;MVVLMKILQVILALSILIVIHEFGHFTFAKLFGIRVDKFFLFFDAGGTKLFSTKGKWFTRIFPKAKDWETEYGIGWLPLGGYCKICGMIDESMDLDSMKKDPQPWEFRTKKAWQRLLVMGGGVLYNFIFAIIAYIGIMAIWGSAYISNEGSQIYTNELGIELGFRNGDHIIRMDEYVPENFGMLQADLARRNVSKVTVLRDNDTVDLYIDRSKIGAVLNTPGVFDLAVPFVIDSVMSASANSTAGLLHDDRIIAIDSVSTPFVQDSRKYLSEVSGGTVTATILRGSDTLSVPLQVDTAGRIGVFMQIPGVMTKEYSLISAIPAGVKLTFDTIGGYLRDLKLVASPSTEAYKSVGSFIAIGQVFPATWDWYRFLNILALLSIMLGVMNLLPIPALDGGHIVFCLYEMITGRKPSDRFLTAAQIVGMFLLLLLMVLAFGNDIARLIR
;
A
#
# COMPACT_ATOMS: atom_id res chain seq x y z
N MET A 1 19.50 10.85 -9.01
CA MET A 1 19.74 9.71 -8.10
C MET A 1 18.46 9.21 -7.44
N VAL A 2 17.62 10.08 -6.85
CA VAL A 2 16.34 9.71 -6.19
C VAL A 2 15.38 8.93 -7.11
N VAL A 3 15.12 9.45 -8.33
CA VAL A 3 14.20 8.81 -9.29
C VAL A 3 14.70 7.42 -9.69
N LEU A 4 16.00 7.26 -9.94
CA LEU A 4 16.60 5.97 -10.27
C LEU A 4 16.42 4.95 -9.13
N MET A 5 16.62 5.38 -7.88
CA MET A 5 16.43 4.52 -6.71
C MET A 5 14.97 4.02 -6.60
N LYS A 6 14.00 4.92 -6.82
CA LYS A 6 12.57 4.54 -6.83
C LYS A 6 12.25 3.56 -7.96
N ILE A 7 12.76 3.79 -9.17
CA ILE A 7 12.56 2.88 -10.31
C ILE A 7 13.13 1.49 -10.00
N LEU A 8 14.34 1.42 -9.44
CA LEU A 8 14.95 0.15 -9.07
C LEU A 8 14.14 -0.61 -8.02
N GLN A 9 13.63 0.10 -7.00
CA GLN A 9 12.77 -0.50 -5.98
C GLN A 9 11.46 -1.03 -6.58
N VAL A 10 10.81 -0.28 -7.48
CA VAL A 10 9.58 -0.71 -8.18
C VAL A 10 9.85 -1.97 -9.00
N ILE A 11 10.90 -1.95 -9.83
CA ILE A 11 11.23 -3.11 -10.68
C ILE A 11 11.52 -4.34 -9.81
N LEU A 12 12.29 -4.18 -8.74
CA LEU A 12 12.60 -5.29 -7.83
C LEU A 12 11.33 -5.82 -7.14
N ALA A 13 10.47 -4.93 -6.64
CA ALA A 13 9.23 -5.31 -5.99
C ALA A 13 8.30 -6.07 -6.95
N LEU A 14 8.08 -5.53 -8.14
CA LEU A 14 7.27 -6.19 -9.17
C LEU A 14 7.88 -7.55 -9.58
N SER A 15 9.21 -7.63 -9.72
CA SER A 15 9.89 -8.89 -10.05
C SER A 15 9.62 -9.97 -9.01
N ILE A 16 9.75 -9.63 -7.71
CA ILE A 16 9.50 -10.56 -6.61
C ILE A 16 8.04 -11.01 -6.62
N LEU A 17 7.10 -10.08 -6.73
CA LEU A 17 5.66 -10.37 -6.69
C LEU A 17 5.21 -11.23 -7.86
N ILE A 18 5.68 -10.94 -9.08
CA ILE A 18 5.40 -11.72 -10.27
C ILE A 18 5.91 -13.14 -10.11
N VAL A 19 7.18 -13.31 -9.71
CA VAL A 19 7.76 -14.65 -9.52
C VAL A 19 6.97 -15.44 -8.49
N ILE A 20 6.59 -14.86 -7.39
CA ILE A 20 5.81 -15.53 -6.32
C ILE A 20 4.44 -15.95 -6.86
N HIS A 21 3.75 -15.06 -7.54
CA HIS A 21 2.44 -15.32 -8.13
C HIS A 21 2.49 -16.46 -9.15
N GLU A 22 3.37 -16.35 -10.15
CA GLU A 22 3.54 -17.36 -11.20
C GLU A 22 4.01 -18.69 -10.63
N PHE A 23 4.84 -18.66 -9.57
CA PHE A 23 5.30 -19.86 -8.89
C PHE A 23 4.17 -20.62 -8.21
N GLY A 24 3.12 -19.91 -7.77
CA GLY A 24 1.89 -20.53 -7.26
C GLY A 24 1.19 -21.36 -8.33
N HIS A 25 0.96 -20.83 -9.54
CA HIS A 25 0.40 -21.54 -10.67
C HIS A 25 1.27 -22.73 -11.08
N PHE A 26 2.57 -22.48 -11.21
CA PHE A 26 3.56 -23.50 -11.56
C PHE A 26 3.53 -24.69 -10.57
N THR A 27 3.52 -24.43 -9.29
CA THR A 27 3.56 -25.47 -8.26
C THR A 27 2.34 -26.40 -8.35
N PHE A 28 1.14 -25.84 -8.43
CA PHE A 28 -0.08 -26.66 -8.56
C PHE A 28 -0.20 -27.33 -9.94
N ALA A 29 0.25 -26.69 -11.02
CA ALA A 29 0.31 -27.32 -12.32
C ALA A 29 1.20 -28.56 -12.29
N LYS A 30 2.41 -28.46 -11.75
CA LYS A 30 3.32 -29.62 -11.62
C LYS A 30 2.79 -30.69 -10.66
N LEU A 31 2.17 -30.29 -9.54
CA LEU A 31 1.55 -31.23 -8.59
C LEU A 31 0.49 -32.11 -9.24
N PHE A 32 -0.29 -31.56 -10.19
CA PHE A 32 -1.33 -32.31 -10.90
C PHE A 32 -0.84 -32.90 -12.24
N GLY A 33 0.45 -32.91 -12.51
CA GLY A 33 1.04 -33.45 -13.74
C GLY A 33 0.57 -32.69 -14.99
N ILE A 34 0.42 -31.37 -14.87
CA ILE A 34 0.17 -30.49 -16.01
C ILE A 34 1.51 -30.00 -16.53
N ARG A 35 1.68 -30.06 -17.84
CA ARG A 35 2.87 -29.56 -18.49
C ARG A 35 2.89 -28.03 -18.51
N VAL A 36 4.06 -27.46 -18.15
CA VAL A 36 4.33 -26.04 -18.23
C VAL A 36 5.44 -25.84 -19.25
N ASP A 37 5.14 -25.15 -20.34
CA ASP A 37 6.09 -24.92 -21.43
C ASP A 37 7.10 -23.83 -21.09
N LYS A 38 6.64 -22.71 -20.48
CA LYS A 38 7.48 -21.57 -20.14
C LYS A 38 7.16 -21.03 -18.74
N PHE A 39 8.19 -20.61 -18.03
CA PHE A 39 8.10 -19.83 -16.80
C PHE A 39 9.02 -18.61 -16.95
N PHE A 40 8.44 -17.45 -17.16
CA PHE A 40 9.18 -16.24 -17.49
C PHE A 40 8.88 -15.10 -16.52
N LEU A 41 9.95 -14.52 -15.97
CA LEU A 41 9.91 -13.19 -15.40
C LEU A 41 9.97 -12.19 -16.56
N PHE A 42 9.00 -11.30 -16.63
CA PHE A 42 8.79 -10.34 -17.71
C PHE A 42 8.38 -10.99 -19.05
N PHE A 43 7.68 -10.19 -19.86
CA PHE A 43 7.21 -10.67 -21.17
C PHE A 43 8.35 -10.69 -22.20
N ASP A 44 8.40 -11.76 -23.00
CA ASP A 44 9.29 -11.92 -24.17
C ASP A 44 8.63 -11.40 -25.46
N ALA A 45 8.02 -10.19 -25.41
CA ALA A 45 7.32 -9.59 -26.53
C ALA A 45 8.18 -9.59 -27.80
N GLY A 46 7.60 -10.03 -28.93
CA GLY A 46 8.33 -10.21 -30.18
C GLY A 46 9.37 -11.34 -30.15
N GLY A 47 9.31 -12.23 -29.14
CA GLY A 47 10.24 -13.36 -28.98
C GLY A 47 11.63 -12.97 -28.45
N THR A 48 11.82 -11.70 -28.05
CA THR A 48 13.10 -11.21 -27.51
C THR A 48 13.25 -11.60 -26.05
N LYS A 49 14.31 -12.32 -25.71
CA LYS A 49 14.63 -12.80 -24.36
C LYS A 49 15.95 -12.23 -23.90
N LEU A 50 15.99 -11.70 -22.68
CA LEU A 50 17.25 -11.30 -22.03
C LEU A 50 18.02 -12.50 -21.52
N PHE A 51 17.29 -13.50 -21.02
CA PHE A 51 17.85 -14.78 -20.57
C PHE A 51 16.88 -15.91 -20.88
N SER A 52 17.42 -17.11 -21.21
CA SER A 52 16.63 -18.33 -21.35
C SER A 52 17.50 -19.55 -21.08
N THR A 53 16.95 -20.53 -20.35
CA THR A 53 17.58 -21.81 -20.10
C THR A 53 17.74 -22.65 -21.37
N LYS A 54 16.98 -22.40 -22.45
CA LYS A 54 17.13 -22.97 -23.79
C LYS A 54 18.00 -22.12 -24.71
N GLY A 55 18.53 -20.98 -24.22
CA GLY A 55 19.44 -20.11 -24.98
C GLY A 55 20.81 -20.74 -25.23
N LYS A 56 21.45 -20.36 -26.35
CA LYS A 56 22.74 -20.94 -26.79
C LYS A 56 23.83 -20.85 -25.71
N TRP A 57 23.89 -19.75 -24.96
CA TRP A 57 24.87 -19.54 -23.90
C TRP A 57 24.66 -20.52 -22.74
N PHE A 58 23.43 -20.62 -22.21
CA PHE A 58 23.11 -21.47 -21.06
C PHE A 58 23.25 -22.96 -21.41
N THR A 59 22.75 -23.40 -22.59
CA THR A 59 22.82 -24.78 -23.05
C THR A 59 24.25 -25.23 -23.42
N ARG A 60 25.18 -24.28 -23.62
CA ARG A 60 26.61 -24.60 -23.77
C ARG A 60 27.24 -24.98 -22.42
N ILE A 61 26.80 -24.33 -21.32
CA ILE A 61 27.30 -24.62 -19.96
C ILE A 61 26.56 -25.84 -19.39
N PHE A 62 25.25 -25.90 -19.59
CA PHE A 62 24.35 -26.95 -19.10
C PHE A 62 23.64 -27.65 -20.28
N PRO A 63 24.28 -28.63 -20.97
CA PRO A 63 23.70 -29.26 -22.15
C PRO A 63 22.36 -29.94 -21.93
N LYS A 64 22.15 -30.53 -20.71
CA LYS A 64 20.88 -31.19 -20.31
C LYS A 64 19.68 -30.20 -20.19
N ALA A 65 19.92 -28.92 -20.17
CA ALA A 65 18.84 -27.95 -20.12
C ALA A 65 17.99 -27.86 -21.39
N LYS A 66 18.52 -28.39 -22.51
CA LYS A 66 17.78 -28.55 -23.77
C LYS A 66 16.58 -29.50 -23.61
N ASP A 67 16.74 -30.53 -22.76
CA ASP A 67 15.74 -31.57 -22.52
C ASP A 67 14.75 -31.22 -21.40
N TRP A 68 14.94 -30.08 -20.74
CA TRP A 68 14.00 -29.66 -19.73
C TRP A 68 12.63 -29.41 -20.34
N GLU A 69 11.58 -29.91 -19.68
CA GLU A 69 10.21 -29.73 -20.12
C GLU A 69 9.85 -28.22 -20.12
N THR A 70 10.20 -27.52 -19.05
CA THR A 70 9.91 -26.09 -18.88
C THR A 70 11.11 -25.25 -19.30
N GLU A 71 10.88 -24.24 -20.12
CA GLU A 71 11.84 -23.17 -20.39
C GLU A 71 11.70 -22.08 -19.33
N TYR A 72 12.78 -21.82 -18.59
CA TYR A 72 12.85 -20.71 -17.64
C TYR A 72 13.58 -19.55 -18.29
N GLY A 73 13.07 -18.31 -18.06
CA GLY A 73 13.71 -17.16 -18.71
C GLY A 73 13.30 -15.81 -18.13
N ILE A 74 13.95 -14.78 -18.68
CA ILE A 74 13.66 -13.38 -18.41
C ILE A 74 13.40 -12.70 -19.74
N GLY A 75 12.21 -12.14 -19.89
CA GLY A 75 11.84 -11.27 -21.01
C GLY A 75 12.42 -9.87 -20.84
N TRP A 76 12.23 -9.02 -21.84
CA TRP A 76 12.75 -7.66 -21.82
C TRP A 76 11.74 -6.61 -21.33
N LEU A 77 10.44 -6.93 -21.31
CA LEU A 77 9.37 -5.98 -21.03
C LEU A 77 8.87 -6.15 -19.57
N PRO A 78 9.25 -5.25 -18.62
CA PRO A 78 8.98 -5.41 -17.20
C PRO A 78 7.53 -5.00 -16.80
N LEU A 79 6.54 -5.43 -17.57
CA LEU A 79 5.11 -5.14 -17.32
C LEU A 79 4.35 -6.33 -16.74
N GLY A 80 5.01 -7.46 -16.48
CA GLY A 80 4.41 -8.68 -15.97
C GLY A 80 5.31 -9.88 -16.23
N GLY A 81 4.90 -11.07 -15.84
CA GLY A 81 5.52 -12.34 -16.15
C GLY A 81 4.45 -13.33 -16.60
N TYR A 82 4.82 -14.56 -16.88
CA TYR A 82 3.84 -15.56 -17.24
C TYR A 82 4.34 -16.99 -17.03
N CYS A 83 3.39 -17.84 -16.69
CA CYS A 83 3.56 -19.28 -16.61
C CYS A 83 2.70 -19.92 -17.71
N LYS A 84 3.32 -20.30 -18.88
CA LYS A 84 2.58 -20.91 -19.99
C LYS A 84 2.21 -22.35 -19.67
N ILE A 85 0.95 -22.55 -19.26
CA ILE A 85 0.38 -23.84 -18.91
C ILE A 85 -0.27 -24.45 -20.16
N CYS A 86 0.11 -25.69 -20.51
CA CYS A 86 -0.44 -26.35 -21.67
C CYS A 86 -1.94 -26.60 -21.59
N GLY A 87 -2.68 -26.30 -22.67
CA GLY A 87 -4.12 -26.53 -22.77
C GLY A 87 -4.97 -25.54 -21.96
N MET A 88 -4.43 -24.37 -21.66
CA MET A 88 -5.12 -23.23 -21.05
C MET A 88 -5.26 -22.10 -22.10
N ILE A 89 -6.40 -21.41 -22.08
CA ILE A 89 -6.57 -20.16 -22.80
C ILE A 89 -6.11 -19.07 -21.85
N ASP A 90 -4.90 -18.58 -22.06
CA ASP A 90 -4.28 -17.51 -21.30
C ASP A 90 -4.18 -16.20 -22.11
N GLU A 91 -3.45 -15.23 -21.59
CA GLU A 91 -3.21 -13.94 -22.25
C GLU A 91 -2.49 -14.07 -23.61
N SER A 92 -1.78 -15.20 -23.84
CA SER A 92 -1.10 -15.48 -25.12
C SER A 92 -2.06 -15.82 -26.26
N MET A 93 -3.34 -16.11 -25.94
CA MET A 93 -4.40 -16.46 -26.90
C MET A 93 -3.96 -17.56 -27.91
N ASP A 94 -3.22 -18.57 -27.45
CA ASP A 94 -2.76 -19.69 -28.27
C ASP A 94 -3.93 -20.62 -28.66
N LEU A 95 -4.82 -20.12 -29.52
CA LEU A 95 -6.00 -20.85 -29.97
C LEU A 95 -5.65 -22.01 -30.90
N ASP A 96 -4.46 -22.02 -31.50
CA ASP A 96 -4.07 -23.09 -32.41
C ASP A 96 -3.69 -24.38 -31.66
N SER A 97 -3.15 -24.26 -30.46
CA SER A 97 -2.92 -25.41 -29.57
C SER A 97 -4.24 -26.05 -29.13
N MET A 98 -5.30 -25.25 -28.97
CA MET A 98 -6.62 -25.74 -28.56
C MET A 98 -7.40 -26.51 -29.64
N LYS A 99 -7.04 -26.36 -30.92
CA LYS A 99 -7.65 -27.11 -32.03
C LYS A 99 -7.20 -28.59 -32.11
N LYS A 100 -6.10 -28.91 -31.41
CA LYS A 100 -5.57 -30.28 -31.37
C LYS A 100 -6.34 -31.15 -30.36
N ASP A 101 -6.28 -32.47 -30.53
CA ASP A 101 -6.87 -33.39 -29.57
C ASP A 101 -6.29 -33.20 -28.18
N PRO A 102 -7.18 -33.15 -27.12
CA PRO A 102 -6.74 -32.95 -25.74
C PRO A 102 -5.77 -34.03 -25.27
N GLN A 103 -4.67 -33.62 -24.66
CA GLN A 103 -3.66 -34.53 -24.12
C GLN A 103 -3.78 -34.67 -22.60
N PRO A 104 -3.45 -35.83 -22.00
CA PRO A 104 -3.63 -36.08 -20.55
C PRO A 104 -2.87 -35.09 -19.63
N TRP A 105 -1.83 -34.45 -20.13
CA TRP A 105 -1.01 -33.45 -19.41
C TRP A 105 -1.49 -32.01 -19.59
N GLU A 106 -2.62 -31.80 -20.27
CA GLU A 106 -3.16 -30.46 -20.49
C GLU A 106 -4.12 -30.03 -19.37
N PHE A 107 -4.13 -28.74 -19.05
CA PHE A 107 -5.01 -28.11 -18.06
C PHE A 107 -6.50 -28.45 -18.31
N ARG A 108 -6.95 -28.40 -19.57
CA ARG A 108 -8.35 -28.61 -19.97
C ARG A 108 -8.86 -30.03 -19.69
N THR A 109 -7.96 -31.02 -19.50
CA THR A 109 -8.31 -32.42 -19.23
C THR A 109 -8.40 -32.75 -17.76
N LYS A 110 -7.96 -31.84 -16.88
CA LYS A 110 -7.98 -32.04 -15.45
C LYS A 110 -9.36 -31.79 -14.85
N LYS A 111 -9.63 -32.39 -13.68
CA LYS A 111 -10.88 -32.17 -12.93
C LYS A 111 -11.03 -30.70 -12.55
N ALA A 112 -12.26 -30.20 -12.47
CA ALA A 112 -12.53 -28.77 -12.18
C ALA A 112 -11.86 -28.30 -10.88
N TRP A 113 -11.86 -29.09 -9.79
CA TRP A 113 -11.19 -28.74 -8.54
C TRP A 113 -9.65 -28.63 -8.67
N GLN A 114 -9.03 -29.44 -9.53
CA GLN A 114 -7.57 -29.34 -9.80
C GLN A 114 -7.26 -28.04 -10.55
N ARG A 115 -8.07 -27.71 -11.56
CA ARG A 115 -7.96 -26.46 -12.30
C ARG A 115 -8.20 -25.25 -11.41
N LEU A 116 -9.15 -25.32 -10.49
CA LEU A 116 -9.41 -24.30 -9.49
C LEU A 116 -8.18 -24.07 -8.61
N LEU A 117 -7.52 -25.12 -8.12
CA LEU A 117 -6.31 -24.98 -7.32
C LEU A 117 -5.12 -24.44 -8.12
N VAL A 118 -5.00 -24.79 -9.41
CA VAL A 118 -3.98 -24.19 -10.27
C VAL A 118 -4.19 -22.69 -10.39
N MET A 119 -5.42 -22.24 -10.68
CA MET A 119 -5.74 -20.81 -10.83
C MET A 119 -5.67 -20.06 -9.49
N GLY A 120 -6.14 -20.66 -8.40
CA GLY A 120 -6.02 -20.09 -7.06
C GLY A 120 -4.61 -20.08 -6.50
N GLY A 121 -3.69 -20.81 -7.13
CA GLY A 121 -2.30 -20.96 -6.66
C GLY A 121 -1.54 -19.65 -6.60
N GLY A 122 -1.63 -18.82 -7.62
CA GLY A 122 -1.00 -17.50 -7.65
C GLY A 122 -1.48 -16.60 -6.51
N VAL A 123 -2.79 -16.52 -6.32
CA VAL A 123 -3.42 -15.75 -5.24
C VAL A 123 -3.00 -16.26 -3.87
N LEU A 124 -3.02 -17.58 -3.68
CA LEU A 124 -2.62 -18.22 -2.43
C LEU A 124 -1.17 -17.89 -2.06
N TYR A 125 -0.26 -17.96 -3.02
CA TYR A 125 1.16 -17.67 -2.78
C TYR A 125 1.40 -16.20 -2.46
N ASN A 126 0.65 -15.29 -3.04
CA ASN A 126 0.70 -13.87 -2.68
C ASN A 126 0.29 -13.65 -1.22
N PHE A 127 -0.79 -14.28 -0.75
CA PHE A 127 -1.20 -14.16 0.66
C PHE A 127 -0.21 -14.83 1.62
N ILE A 128 0.31 -16.02 1.28
CA ILE A 128 1.35 -16.67 2.08
C ILE A 128 2.59 -15.78 2.18
N PHE A 129 3.03 -15.19 1.08
CA PHE A 129 4.17 -14.27 1.09
C PHE A 129 3.91 -13.05 1.98
N ALA A 130 2.73 -12.43 1.89
CA ALA A 130 2.37 -11.29 2.73
C ALA A 130 2.39 -11.64 4.23
N ILE A 131 1.87 -12.82 4.59
CA ILE A 131 1.92 -13.35 5.97
C ILE A 131 3.38 -13.48 6.42
N ILE A 132 4.23 -14.13 5.64
CA ILE A 132 5.65 -14.33 5.97
C ILE A 132 6.37 -12.98 6.10
N ALA A 133 6.13 -12.05 5.18
CA ALA A 133 6.72 -10.72 5.21
C ALA A 133 6.32 -9.95 6.47
N TYR A 134 5.03 -9.91 6.83
CA TYR A 134 4.58 -9.23 8.04
C TYR A 134 5.04 -9.90 9.33
N ILE A 135 5.14 -11.23 9.37
CA ILE A 135 5.76 -11.94 10.51
C ILE A 135 7.23 -11.51 10.65
N GLY A 136 7.97 -11.46 9.55
CA GLY A 136 9.36 -10.99 9.55
C GLY A 136 9.49 -9.54 10.00
N ILE A 137 8.62 -8.65 9.51
CA ILE A 137 8.59 -7.24 9.93
C ILE A 137 8.34 -7.11 11.43
N MET A 138 7.33 -7.82 11.96
CA MET A 138 7.00 -7.80 13.38
C MET A 138 8.16 -8.35 14.25
N ALA A 139 8.83 -9.40 13.78
CA ALA A 139 9.93 -10.02 14.51
C ALA A 139 11.21 -9.16 14.54
N ILE A 140 11.47 -8.38 13.47
CA ILE A 140 12.73 -7.62 13.34
C ILE A 140 12.58 -6.20 13.87
N TRP A 141 11.49 -5.52 13.55
CA TRP A 141 11.27 -4.10 13.88
C TRP A 141 10.15 -3.86 14.89
N GLY A 142 9.37 -4.89 15.21
CA GLY A 142 8.19 -4.69 16.06
C GLY A 142 7.08 -3.90 15.35
N SER A 143 6.20 -3.29 16.14
CA SER A 143 5.22 -2.33 15.67
C SER A 143 5.36 -1.02 16.43
N ALA A 144 5.43 0.09 15.71
CA ALA A 144 5.34 1.43 16.27
C ALA A 144 4.11 2.12 15.69
N TYR A 145 3.27 2.65 16.54
CA TYR A 145 2.12 3.43 16.15
C TYR A 145 1.87 4.55 17.18
N ILE A 146 1.19 5.60 16.76
CA ILE A 146 0.76 6.64 17.67
C ILE A 146 -0.60 6.22 18.23
N SER A 147 -0.68 6.05 19.56
CA SER A 147 -1.95 5.80 20.22
C SER A 147 -2.90 6.96 20.00
N ASN A 148 -4.16 6.69 19.73
CA ASN A 148 -5.18 7.74 19.72
C ASN A 148 -5.48 8.24 21.14
N GLU A 149 -5.28 7.38 22.15
CA GLU A 149 -5.48 7.77 23.54
C GLU A 149 -4.55 8.93 23.94
N GLY A 150 -5.11 10.04 24.38
CA GLY A 150 -4.37 11.25 24.72
C GLY A 150 -3.80 12.05 23.55
N SER A 151 -3.97 11.59 22.31
CA SER A 151 -3.55 12.32 21.12
C SER A 151 -4.63 13.30 20.66
N GLN A 152 -4.19 14.46 20.16
CA GLN A 152 -5.05 15.50 19.62
C GLN A 152 -4.82 15.66 18.13
N ILE A 153 -5.85 16.07 17.39
CA ILE A 153 -5.74 16.34 15.96
C ILE A 153 -5.32 17.79 15.68
N TYR A 154 -4.50 17.97 14.66
CA TYR A 154 -4.31 19.23 13.96
C TYR A 154 -4.93 19.06 12.58
N THR A 155 -5.91 19.90 12.23
CA THR A 155 -6.76 19.69 11.06
C THR A 155 -6.57 20.77 10.01
N ASN A 156 -6.79 20.43 8.75
CA ASN A 156 -6.76 21.35 7.62
C ASN A 156 -8.15 21.99 7.37
N GLU A 157 -8.25 22.79 6.30
CA GLU A 157 -9.49 23.47 5.92
C GLU A 157 -10.67 22.49 5.74
N LEU A 158 -10.44 21.32 5.13
CA LEU A 158 -11.50 20.32 4.97
C LEU A 158 -11.97 19.77 6.32
N GLY A 159 -11.06 19.52 7.26
CA GLY A 159 -11.47 19.06 8.58
C GLY A 159 -12.20 20.14 9.36
N ILE A 160 -11.83 21.43 9.23
CA ILE A 160 -12.58 22.56 9.81
C ILE A 160 -14.00 22.62 9.20
N GLU A 161 -14.12 22.42 7.89
CA GLU A 161 -15.41 22.37 7.20
C GLU A 161 -16.30 21.20 7.67
N LEU A 162 -15.70 20.09 8.08
CA LEU A 162 -16.38 18.94 8.70
C LEU A 162 -16.72 19.17 10.18
N GLY A 163 -16.32 20.31 10.77
CA GLY A 163 -16.62 20.72 12.15
C GLY A 163 -15.53 20.40 13.17
N PHE A 164 -14.39 19.82 12.76
CA PHE A 164 -13.23 19.56 13.63
C PHE A 164 -12.48 20.85 13.94
N ARG A 165 -11.75 20.85 15.07
CA ARG A 165 -10.85 21.93 15.48
C ARG A 165 -9.49 21.37 15.89
N ASN A 166 -8.47 22.22 15.79
CA ASN A 166 -7.15 21.88 16.34
C ASN A 166 -7.27 21.67 17.85
N GLY A 167 -6.69 20.57 18.34
CA GLY A 167 -6.79 20.19 19.74
C GLY A 167 -7.93 19.23 20.07
N ASP A 168 -8.84 18.92 19.14
CA ASP A 168 -9.85 17.89 19.37
C ASP A 168 -9.18 16.53 19.56
N HIS A 169 -9.69 15.75 20.53
CA HIS A 169 -9.35 14.34 20.67
C HIS A 169 -10.55 13.49 20.22
N ILE A 170 -10.35 12.62 19.23
CA ILE A 170 -11.41 11.75 18.68
C ILE A 170 -11.64 10.58 19.64
N ILE A 171 -12.79 10.55 20.31
CA ILE A 171 -13.18 9.48 21.24
C ILE A 171 -13.78 8.31 20.47
N ARG A 172 -14.70 8.59 19.53
CA ARG A 172 -15.50 7.56 18.87
C ARG A 172 -15.95 8.00 17.48
N MET A 173 -16.02 7.05 16.55
CA MET A 173 -16.57 7.18 15.20
C MET A 173 -17.75 6.21 15.04
N ASP A 174 -19.00 6.69 15.05
CA ASP A 174 -20.21 5.90 15.28
C ASP A 174 -20.02 5.02 16.53
N GLU A 175 -20.03 3.68 16.38
CA GLU A 175 -19.79 2.73 17.49
C GLU A 175 -18.32 2.28 17.61
N TYR A 176 -17.43 2.77 16.75
CA TYR A 176 -16.02 2.37 16.73
C TYR A 176 -15.16 3.30 17.56
N VAL A 177 -14.35 2.75 18.46
CA VAL A 177 -13.32 3.46 19.22
C VAL A 177 -11.97 3.28 18.52
N PRO A 178 -11.38 4.36 17.96
CA PRO A 178 -10.11 4.27 17.26
C PRO A 178 -8.94 4.15 18.24
N GLU A 179 -8.07 3.15 18.03
CA GLU A 179 -6.88 2.92 18.84
C GLU A 179 -5.62 3.58 18.24
N ASN A 180 -5.53 3.61 16.91
CA ASN A 180 -4.37 4.09 16.17
C ASN A 180 -4.66 5.45 15.53
N PHE A 181 -3.95 6.47 15.98
CA PHE A 181 -4.08 7.83 15.46
C PHE A 181 -3.84 7.92 13.94
N GLY A 182 -2.81 7.22 13.45
CA GLY A 182 -2.47 7.24 12.01
C GLY A 182 -3.54 6.64 11.10
N MET A 183 -4.53 5.95 11.68
CA MET A 183 -5.65 5.35 10.93
C MET A 183 -6.92 6.20 10.97
N LEU A 184 -6.99 7.28 11.75
CA LEU A 184 -8.20 8.07 11.97
C LEU A 184 -8.86 8.53 10.66
N GLN A 185 -8.09 9.12 9.75
CA GLN A 185 -8.59 9.59 8.46
C GLN A 185 -9.10 8.44 7.58
N ALA A 186 -8.34 7.36 7.52
CA ALA A 186 -8.73 6.18 6.77
C ALA A 186 -9.97 5.50 7.38
N ASP A 187 -10.06 5.41 8.69
CA ASP A 187 -11.21 4.80 9.37
C ASP A 187 -12.48 5.64 9.20
N LEU A 188 -12.38 6.95 9.28
CA LEU A 188 -13.51 7.86 9.00
C LEU A 188 -14.11 7.56 7.61
N ALA A 189 -13.26 7.45 6.61
CA ALA A 189 -13.68 7.22 5.24
C ALA A 189 -14.13 5.78 4.99
N ARG A 190 -13.31 4.77 5.34
CA ARG A 190 -13.57 3.34 5.10
C ARG A 190 -14.81 2.82 5.79
N ARG A 191 -15.14 3.36 6.97
CA ARG A 191 -16.34 3.01 7.73
C ARG A 191 -17.56 3.82 7.31
N ASN A 192 -17.39 4.83 6.44
CA ASN A 192 -18.45 5.75 6.01
C ASN A 192 -19.18 6.36 7.22
N VAL A 193 -18.38 6.89 8.15
CA VAL A 193 -18.82 7.37 9.45
C VAL A 193 -19.83 8.50 9.29
N SER A 194 -20.89 8.45 10.12
CA SER A 194 -21.93 9.48 10.12
C SER A 194 -21.76 10.46 11.27
N LYS A 195 -21.20 10.00 12.39
CA LYS A 195 -21.06 10.80 13.61
C LYS A 195 -19.69 10.53 14.24
N VAL A 196 -18.99 11.60 14.59
CA VAL A 196 -17.73 11.54 15.35
C VAL A 196 -17.95 12.24 16.68
N THR A 197 -17.62 11.56 17.77
CA THR A 197 -17.61 12.15 19.10
C THR A 197 -16.18 12.57 19.43
N VAL A 198 -15.98 13.84 19.74
CA VAL A 198 -14.68 14.41 20.11
C VAL A 198 -14.71 14.99 21.53
N LEU A 199 -13.56 14.98 22.20
CA LEU A 199 -13.30 15.77 23.39
C LEU A 199 -12.69 17.10 22.96
N ARG A 200 -13.35 18.20 23.25
CA ARG A 200 -12.95 19.58 22.91
C ARG A 200 -13.03 20.43 24.18
N ASP A 201 -11.91 21.01 24.60
CA ASP A 201 -11.86 21.88 25.81
C ASP A 201 -12.48 21.23 27.06
N ASN A 202 -12.30 19.92 27.25
CA ASN A 202 -12.89 19.05 28.27
C ASN A 202 -14.39 18.73 28.08
N ASP A 203 -15.04 19.23 27.04
CA ASP A 203 -16.43 18.91 26.72
C ASP A 203 -16.53 17.89 25.61
N THR A 204 -17.51 17.00 25.72
CA THR A 204 -17.80 16.01 24.67
C THR A 204 -18.73 16.64 23.63
N VAL A 205 -18.29 16.66 22.37
CA VAL A 205 -19.03 17.24 21.24
C VAL A 205 -19.25 16.16 20.17
N ASP A 206 -20.49 16.07 19.68
CA ASP A 206 -20.86 15.21 18.58
C ASP A 206 -20.83 16.00 17.26
N LEU A 207 -20.04 15.53 16.29
CA LEU A 207 -19.92 16.09 14.94
C LEU A 207 -20.61 15.17 13.96
N TYR A 208 -21.52 15.71 13.14
CA TYR A 208 -22.23 14.97 12.10
C TYR A 208 -21.52 15.14 10.76
N ILE A 209 -21.05 14.06 10.19
CA ILE A 209 -20.22 14.07 8.99
C ILE A 209 -21.08 14.02 7.74
N ASP A 210 -20.88 14.97 6.86
CA ASP A 210 -21.49 14.95 5.52
C ASP A 210 -20.83 13.85 4.67
N ARG A 211 -21.61 12.81 4.38
CA ARG A 211 -21.15 11.66 3.60
C ARG A 211 -20.71 12.02 2.19
N SER A 212 -21.21 13.11 1.61
CA SER A 212 -20.78 13.57 0.29
C SER A 212 -19.31 14.00 0.27
N LYS A 213 -18.73 14.35 1.44
CA LYS A 213 -17.33 14.78 1.58
C LYS A 213 -16.37 13.64 1.87
N ILE A 214 -16.84 12.42 2.06
CA ILE A 214 -15.99 11.24 2.32
C ILE A 214 -14.94 11.03 1.21
N GLY A 215 -15.34 11.24 -0.05
CA GLY A 215 -14.40 11.20 -1.17
C GLY A 215 -13.30 12.24 -1.08
N ALA A 216 -13.63 13.46 -0.66
CA ALA A 216 -12.66 14.52 -0.43
C ALA A 216 -11.69 14.18 0.71
N VAL A 217 -12.18 13.58 1.80
CA VAL A 217 -11.33 13.12 2.93
C VAL A 217 -10.29 12.12 2.46
N LEU A 218 -10.64 11.19 1.55
CA LEU A 218 -9.69 10.22 0.99
C LEU A 218 -8.61 10.86 0.12
N ASN A 219 -8.96 11.92 -0.60
CA ASN A 219 -8.10 12.55 -1.60
C ASN A 219 -7.27 13.73 -1.04
N THR A 220 -7.58 14.20 0.17
CA THR A 220 -6.88 15.33 0.81
C THR A 220 -5.95 14.81 1.89
N PRO A 221 -4.63 14.93 1.74
CA PRO A 221 -3.69 14.53 2.79
C PRO A 221 -3.79 15.45 4.00
N GLY A 222 -3.54 14.91 5.20
CA GLY A 222 -3.42 15.70 6.41
C GLY A 222 -4.75 16.30 6.92
N VAL A 223 -5.88 15.62 6.66
CA VAL A 223 -7.15 16.03 7.29
C VAL A 223 -7.04 15.89 8.80
N PHE A 224 -6.33 14.86 9.27
CA PHE A 224 -5.96 14.68 10.67
C PHE A 224 -4.46 14.47 10.78
N ASP A 225 -3.73 15.53 11.10
CA ASP A 225 -2.34 15.45 11.54
C ASP A 225 -2.30 15.38 13.06
N LEU A 226 -1.22 14.79 13.63
CA LEU A 226 -1.01 14.80 15.05
C LEU A 226 -0.71 16.23 15.51
N ALA A 227 -1.54 16.80 16.37
CA ALA A 227 -1.22 18.05 17.05
C ALA A 227 -0.05 17.80 18.01
N VAL A 228 1.12 18.29 17.66
CA VAL A 228 2.33 18.12 18.47
C VAL A 228 2.45 19.31 19.40
N PRO A 229 2.24 19.15 20.73
CA PRO A 229 2.52 20.21 21.69
C PRO A 229 3.97 20.67 21.53
N PHE A 230 4.21 21.98 21.61
CA PHE A 230 5.55 22.50 21.42
C PHE A 230 6.41 22.31 22.69
N VAL A 231 6.65 21.05 23.05
CA VAL A 231 7.49 20.64 24.19
C VAL A 231 8.86 20.21 23.69
N ILE A 232 9.90 20.81 24.23
CA ILE A 232 11.28 20.56 23.82
C ILE A 232 11.77 19.22 24.40
N ASP A 233 12.24 18.34 23.51
CA ASP A 233 12.97 17.15 23.89
C ASP A 233 14.47 17.49 24.08
N SER A 234 15.06 18.08 23.05
CA SER A 234 16.48 18.45 23.07
C SER A 234 16.77 19.57 22.06
N VAL A 235 17.90 20.26 22.25
CA VAL A 235 18.39 21.27 21.33
C VAL A 235 19.51 20.68 20.47
N MET A 236 19.44 20.88 19.17
CA MET A 236 20.49 20.43 18.25
C MET A 236 21.84 21.10 18.61
N SER A 237 22.90 20.31 18.78
CA SER A 237 24.23 20.83 19.12
C SER A 237 24.80 21.79 18.09
N ALA A 238 24.42 21.62 16.80
CA ALA A 238 24.82 22.50 15.71
C ALA A 238 23.89 23.73 15.53
N SER A 239 22.86 23.88 16.37
CA SER A 239 21.95 25.01 16.33
C SER A 239 22.58 26.26 16.94
N ALA A 240 22.27 27.45 16.39
CA ALA A 240 22.62 28.71 17.01
C ALA A 240 21.99 28.87 18.40
N ASN A 241 20.92 28.13 18.70
CA ASN A 241 20.22 28.14 19.99
C ASN A 241 20.76 27.12 21.01
N SER A 242 21.88 26.44 20.72
CA SER A 242 22.48 25.46 21.64
C SER A 242 22.87 26.06 23.01
N THR A 243 23.09 27.38 23.07
CA THR A 243 23.42 28.13 24.29
C THR A 243 22.29 29.04 24.76
N ALA A 244 21.10 28.98 24.17
CA ALA A 244 19.97 29.85 24.51
C ALA A 244 19.31 29.51 25.85
N GLY A 245 19.76 28.46 26.53
CA GLY A 245 19.23 28.07 27.87
C GLY A 245 17.89 27.32 27.82
N LEU A 246 17.51 26.80 26.66
CA LEU A 246 16.37 25.87 26.54
C LEU A 246 16.69 24.53 27.19
N LEU A 247 15.74 23.99 27.94
CA LEU A 247 15.87 22.72 28.65
C LEU A 247 14.86 21.67 28.14
N HIS A 248 15.11 20.42 28.48
CA HIS A 248 14.12 19.36 28.31
C HIS A 248 12.85 19.69 29.10
N ASP A 249 11.69 19.37 28.54
CA ASP A 249 10.34 19.69 29.04
C ASP A 249 9.94 21.17 29.02
N ASP A 250 10.77 22.08 28.50
CA ASP A 250 10.31 23.45 28.24
C ASP A 250 9.18 23.44 27.21
N ARG A 251 8.06 24.07 27.56
CA ARG A 251 6.92 24.19 26.62
C ARG A 251 6.86 25.57 26.02
N ILE A 252 7.05 25.70 24.72
CA ILE A 252 6.84 26.97 24.00
C ILE A 252 5.34 27.19 23.86
N ILE A 253 4.83 28.31 24.39
CA ILE A 253 3.41 28.67 24.37
C ILE A 253 3.12 29.85 23.43
N ALA A 254 4.13 30.67 23.15
CA ALA A 254 4.05 31.73 22.15
C ALA A 254 5.41 32.06 21.57
N ILE A 255 5.44 32.57 20.36
CA ILE A 255 6.62 33.14 19.70
C ILE A 255 6.26 34.58 19.33
N ASP A 256 7.03 35.54 19.89
CA ASP A 256 6.71 36.95 19.90
C ASP A 256 5.29 37.17 20.47
N SER A 257 4.35 37.65 19.66
CA SER A 257 2.95 37.84 20.06
C SER A 257 2.00 36.76 19.54
N VAL A 258 2.54 35.73 18.85
CA VAL A 258 1.73 34.68 18.23
C VAL A 258 1.64 33.49 19.19
N SER A 259 0.43 33.08 19.57
CA SER A 259 0.19 31.88 20.36
C SER A 259 0.53 30.64 19.53
N THR A 260 1.35 29.76 20.10
CA THR A 260 1.84 28.53 19.40
C THR A 260 1.69 27.31 20.30
N PRO A 261 0.46 26.91 20.67
CA PRO A 261 0.21 25.75 21.51
C PRO A 261 0.73 24.45 20.86
N PHE A 262 0.74 24.41 19.52
CA PHE A 262 1.28 23.30 18.73
C PHE A 262 2.41 23.75 17.81
N VAL A 263 3.30 22.84 17.49
CA VAL A 263 4.44 23.10 16.58
C VAL A 263 3.95 23.60 15.20
N GLN A 264 2.82 23.10 14.74
CA GLN A 264 2.24 23.50 13.45
C GLN A 264 1.88 24.98 13.40
N ASP A 265 1.42 25.55 14.51
CA ASP A 265 1.06 26.99 14.59
C ASP A 265 2.26 27.90 14.36
N SER A 266 3.45 27.45 14.80
CA SER A 266 4.69 28.24 14.66
C SER A 266 5.28 28.20 13.25
N ARG A 267 5.01 27.15 12.45
CA ARG A 267 5.70 26.93 11.16
C ARG A 267 5.57 28.07 10.18
N LYS A 268 4.35 28.59 10.02
CA LYS A 268 4.09 29.70 9.10
C LYS A 268 4.85 30.95 9.55
N TYR A 269 4.69 31.33 10.82
CA TYR A 269 5.34 32.50 11.38
C TYR A 269 6.87 32.43 11.33
N LEU A 270 7.46 31.30 11.73
CA LEU A 270 8.91 31.10 11.68
C LEU A 270 9.46 31.14 10.25
N SER A 271 8.70 30.71 9.24
CA SER A 271 9.12 30.84 7.84
C SER A 271 9.14 32.28 7.35
N GLU A 272 8.25 33.13 7.85
CA GLU A 272 8.17 34.56 7.51
C GLU A 272 9.32 35.38 8.12
N VAL A 273 9.81 34.93 9.31
CA VAL A 273 10.91 35.59 10.04
C VAL A 273 12.26 34.82 9.89
N SER A 274 12.40 34.03 8.84
CA SER A 274 13.61 33.23 8.60
C SER A 274 14.86 34.08 8.55
N GLY A 275 15.95 33.60 9.18
CA GLY A 275 17.22 34.33 9.32
C GLY A 275 17.21 35.42 10.38
N GLY A 276 16.09 35.65 11.09
CA GLY A 276 15.93 36.65 12.13
C GLY A 276 16.05 36.08 13.55
N THR A 277 15.72 36.92 14.52
CA THR A 277 15.61 36.57 15.95
C THR A 277 14.18 36.75 16.41
N VAL A 278 13.65 35.81 17.18
CA VAL A 278 12.32 35.82 17.78
C VAL A 278 12.44 35.63 19.28
N THR A 279 11.42 36.04 20.01
CA THR A 279 11.32 35.82 21.47
C THR A 279 10.32 34.70 21.73
N ALA A 280 10.80 33.53 22.17
CA ALA A 280 9.90 32.47 22.63
C ALA A 280 9.47 32.69 24.07
N THR A 281 8.15 32.66 24.31
CA THR A 281 7.60 32.55 25.66
C THR A 281 7.48 31.08 26.01
N ILE A 282 8.22 30.62 26.99
CA ILE A 282 8.27 29.24 27.43
C ILE A 282 7.67 29.07 28.81
N LEU A 283 7.02 27.93 29.04
CA LEU A 283 6.56 27.50 30.34
C LEU A 283 7.54 26.40 30.82
N ARG A 284 8.24 26.70 31.95
CA ARG A 284 9.16 25.78 32.61
C ARG A 284 8.62 25.45 33.99
N GLY A 285 8.01 24.28 34.13
CA GLY A 285 7.20 23.99 35.33
C GLY A 285 6.05 24.97 35.48
N SER A 286 6.05 25.83 36.52
CA SER A 286 5.06 26.89 36.73
C SER A 286 5.52 28.26 36.22
N ASP A 287 6.77 28.40 35.85
CA ASP A 287 7.36 29.71 35.55
C ASP A 287 7.30 30.01 34.06
N THR A 288 6.90 31.24 33.74
CA THR A 288 6.88 31.76 32.37
C THR A 288 8.17 32.56 32.14
N LEU A 289 8.94 32.14 31.13
CA LEU A 289 10.21 32.77 30.77
C LEU A 289 10.19 33.23 29.32
N SER A 290 10.94 34.29 29.03
CA SER A 290 11.12 34.81 27.68
C SER A 290 12.54 34.52 27.24
N VAL A 291 12.73 33.77 26.13
CA VAL A 291 14.03 33.35 25.63
C VAL A 291 14.20 33.83 24.18
N PRO A 292 15.23 34.63 23.88
CA PRO A 292 15.55 34.99 22.49
C PRO A 292 16.10 33.79 21.74
N LEU A 293 15.54 33.51 20.53
CA LEU A 293 15.92 32.39 19.69
C LEU A 293 16.27 32.86 18.27
N GLN A 294 17.32 32.29 17.70
CA GLN A 294 17.70 32.51 16.31
C GLN A 294 16.88 31.56 15.42
N VAL A 295 16.33 32.10 14.32
CA VAL A 295 15.64 31.33 13.30
C VAL A 295 16.60 31.09 12.14
N ASP A 296 16.79 29.84 11.72
CA ASP A 296 17.65 29.55 10.57
C ASP A 296 16.99 30.00 9.25
N THR A 297 17.73 29.95 8.14
CA THR A 297 17.25 30.32 6.79
C THR A 297 16.13 29.41 6.28
N ALA A 298 15.89 28.28 6.91
CA ALA A 298 14.80 27.36 6.62
C ALA A 298 13.58 27.53 7.57
N GLY A 299 13.57 28.61 8.40
CA GLY A 299 12.47 28.89 9.33
C GLY A 299 12.43 27.92 10.54
N ARG A 300 13.58 27.46 11.04
CA ARG A 300 13.65 26.52 12.15
C ARG A 300 14.49 27.08 13.30
N ILE A 301 14.12 26.73 14.52
CA ILE A 301 14.87 27.10 15.73
C ILE A 301 15.82 26.01 16.21
N GLY A 302 15.93 24.88 15.50
CA GLY A 302 16.92 23.83 15.76
C GLY A 302 16.72 23.07 17.07
N VAL A 303 15.47 22.74 17.38
CA VAL A 303 15.10 21.89 18.53
C VAL A 303 14.42 20.60 18.05
N PHE A 304 14.57 19.52 18.80
CA PHE A 304 13.72 18.35 18.70
C PHE A 304 12.56 18.47 19.68
N MET A 305 11.38 18.05 19.24
CA MET A 305 10.16 18.10 20.04
C MET A 305 9.77 16.70 20.51
N GLN A 306 9.13 16.64 21.67
CA GLN A 306 8.50 15.41 22.13
C GLN A 306 7.28 15.08 21.27
N ILE A 307 7.22 13.84 20.78
CA ILE A 307 6.06 13.34 20.03
C ILE A 307 5.19 12.53 21.00
N PRO A 308 3.97 13.00 21.31
CA PRO A 308 3.11 12.30 22.25
C PRO A 308 2.58 10.98 21.69
N GLY A 309 2.26 10.05 22.58
CA GLY A 309 1.50 8.84 22.24
C GLY A 309 2.21 7.80 21.39
N VAL A 310 3.52 7.89 21.19
CA VAL A 310 4.28 6.85 20.46
C VAL A 310 4.33 5.58 21.30
N MET A 311 3.65 4.54 20.81
CA MET A 311 3.68 3.20 21.39
C MET A 311 4.56 2.31 20.53
N THR A 312 5.54 1.65 21.16
CA THR A 312 6.38 0.64 20.52
C THR A 312 6.10 -0.70 21.16
N LYS A 313 5.90 -1.73 20.34
CA LYS A 313 5.72 -3.10 20.80
C LYS A 313 6.71 -4.00 20.09
N GLU A 314 7.61 -4.58 20.84
CA GLU A 314 8.55 -5.58 20.36
C GLU A 314 7.91 -6.97 20.42
N TYR A 315 8.26 -7.82 19.47
CA TYR A 315 7.75 -9.19 19.38
C TYR A 315 8.91 -10.17 19.35
N SER A 316 8.81 -11.24 20.15
CA SER A 316 9.64 -12.42 19.93
C SER A 316 9.22 -13.14 18.64
N LEU A 317 10.08 -14.01 18.10
CA LEU A 317 9.74 -14.79 16.88
C LEU A 317 8.39 -15.51 16.98
N ILE A 318 8.08 -16.07 18.17
CA ILE A 318 6.81 -16.80 18.40
C ILE A 318 5.63 -15.84 18.45
N SER A 319 5.73 -14.72 19.15
CA SER A 319 4.65 -13.73 19.27
C SER A 319 4.46 -12.90 18.00
N ALA A 320 5.47 -12.83 17.13
CA ALA A 320 5.37 -12.19 15.80
C ALA A 320 4.44 -12.95 14.85
N ILE A 321 4.32 -14.29 15.00
CA ILE A 321 3.45 -15.11 14.13
C ILE A 321 1.99 -14.64 14.19
N PRO A 322 1.29 -14.68 15.35
CA PRO A 322 -0.09 -14.20 15.41
C PRO A 322 -0.23 -12.71 15.07
N ALA A 323 0.77 -11.87 15.40
CA ALA A 323 0.76 -10.46 15.07
C ALA A 323 0.82 -10.21 13.56
N GLY A 324 1.73 -10.87 12.84
CA GLY A 324 1.85 -10.76 11.38
C GLY A 324 0.65 -11.33 10.63
N VAL A 325 0.10 -12.47 11.10
CA VAL A 325 -1.15 -13.03 10.56
C VAL A 325 -2.30 -12.04 10.74
N LYS A 326 -2.48 -11.50 11.96
CA LYS A 326 -3.52 -10.49 12.23
C LYS A 326 -3.36 -9.28 11.32
N LEU A 327 -2.14 -8.72 11.22
CA LEU A 327 -1.87 -7.56 10.37
C LEU A 327 -2.20 -7.84 8.89
N THR A 328 -1.93 -9.05 8.40
CA THR A 328 -2.28 -9.45 7.03
C THR A 328 -3.79 -9.40 6.82
N PHE A 329 -4.58 -10.00 7.72
CA PHE A 329 -6.05 -9.99 7.60
C PHE A 329 -6.65 -8.60 7.79
N ASP A 330 -6.11 -7.79 8.69
CA ASP A 330 -6.52 -6.39 8.88
C ASP A 330 -6.25 -5.57 7.60
N THR A 331 -5.10 -5.79 6.96
CA THR A 331 -4.74 -5.15 5.68
C THR A 331 -5.64 -5.60 4.54
N ILE A 332 -5.94 -6.90 4.42
CA ILE A 332 -6.91 -7.43 3.44
C ILE A 332 -8.28 -6.76 3.65
N GLY A 333 -8.76 -6.75 4.90
CA GLY A 333 -10.04 -6.11 5.25
C GLY A 333 -10.05 -4.60 4.94
N GLY A 334 -8.95 -3.90 5.18
CA GLY A 334 -8.75 -2.51 4.79
C GLY A 334 -8.87 -2.32 3.28
N TYR A 335 -8.13 -3.10 2.51
CA TYR A 335 -8.13 -3.01 1.06
C TYR A 335 -9.49 -3.34 0.42
N LEU A 336 -10.21 -4.33 0.96
CA LEU A 336 -11.59 -4.62 0.50
C LEU A 336 -12.54 -3.46 0.75
N ARG A 337 -12.41 -2.75 1.89
CA ARG A 337 -13.18 -1.52 2.15
C ARG A 337 -12.81 -0.39 1.18
N ASP A 338 -11.52 -0.23 0.87
CA ASP A 338 -11.05 0.75 -0.14
C ASP A 338 -11.62 0.44 -1.52
N LEU A 339 -11.62 -0.82 -1.96
CA LEU A 339 -12.25 -1.22 -3.22
C LEU A 339 -13.76 -0.93 -3.26
N LYS A 340 -14.46 -1.14 -2.14
CA LYS A 340 -15.87 -0.79 -2.03
C LYS A 340 -16.10 0.72 -2.18
N LEU A 341 -15.22 1.55 -1.61
CA LEU A 341 -15.28 3.01 -1.77
C LEU A 341 -15.03 3.42 -3.23
N VAL A 342 -14.02 2.84 -3.88
CA VAL A 342 -13.72 3.10 -5.31
C VAL A 342 -14.89 2.70 -6.21
N ALA A 343 -15.56 1.61 -5.89
CA ALA A 343 -16.74 1.14 -6.64
C ALA A 343 -18.01 1.97 -6.37
N SER A 344 -18.00 2.86 -5.36
CA SER A 344 -19.16 3.71 -5.02
C SER A 344 -19.09 5.04 -5.78
N PRO A 345 -20.03 5.35 -6.70
CA PRO A 345 -20.01 6.60 -7.46
C PRO A 345 -20.11 7.85 -6.59
N SER A 346 -20.80 7.76 -5.45
CA SER A 346 -21.04 8.89 -4.54
C SER A 346 -19.77 9.40 -3.83
N THR A 347 -18.72 8.57 -3.74
CA THR A 347 -17.48 8.94 -3.06
C THR A 347 -16.45 9.59 -3.96
N GLU A 348 -16.63 9.52 -5.28
CA GLU A 348 -15.66 9.91 -6.30
C GLU A 348 -14.26 9.30 -6.10
N ALA A 349 -14.14 8.25 -5.27
CA ALA A 349 -12.87 7.63 -4.92
C ALA A 349 -12.16 6.98 -6.12
N TYR A 350 -12.86 6.74 -7.24
CA TYR A 350 -12.25 6.31 -8.49
C TYR A 350 -11.20 7.29 -9.03
N LYS A 351 -11.28 8.58 -8.66
CA LYS A 351 -10.26 9.59 -8.98
C LYS A 351 -8.94 9.37 -8.24
N SER A 352 -8.95 8.55 -7.17
CA SER A 352 -7.76 8.19 -6.39
C SER A 352 -7.00 7.00 -6.97
N VAL A 353 -7.60 6.26 -7.90
CA VAL A 353 -6.95 5.11 -8.54
C VAL A 353 -5.75 5.60 -9.33
N GLY A 354 -4.56 5.16 -8.94
CA GLY A 354 -3.30 5.47 -9.59
C GLY A 354 -2.76 4.32 -10.42
N SER A 355 -1.81 4.62 -11.29
CA SER A 355 -1.07 3.65 -12.11
C SER A 355 0.28 3.30 -11.47
N PHE A 356 1.17 2.69 -12.25
CA PHE A 356 2.56 2.42 -11.85
C PHE A 356 3.33 3.68 -11.42
N ILE A 357 2.93 4.87 -11.89
CA ILE A 357 3.53 6.15 -11.49
C ILE A 357 3.22 6.42 -10.02
N ALA A 358 1.96 6.26 -9.62
CA ALA A 358 1.54 6.42 -8.22
C ALA A 358 2.24 5.39 -7.31
N ILE A 359 2.35 4.13 -7.74
CA ILE A 359 3.10 3.09 -7.01
C ILE A 359 4.56 3.53 -6.79
N GLY A 360 5.21 4.08 -7.83
CA GLY A 360 6.58 4.58 -7.73
C GLY A 360 6.77 5.71 -6.73
N GLN A 361 5.73 6.53 -6.52
CA GLN A 361 5.79 7.64 -5.55
C GLN A 361 5.79 7.16 -4.09
N VAL A 362 5.20 6.01 -3.80
CA VAL A 362 5.14 5.42 -2.44
C VAL A 362 6.51 4.96 -1.96
N PHE A 363 7.40 4.55 -2.87
CA PHE A 363 8.73 4.10 -2.51
C PHE A 363 9.62 5.25 -2.02
N PRO A 364 10.44 5.02 -0.94
CA PRO A 364 11.30 6.05 -0.37
C PRO A 364 12.43 6.47 -1.34
N ALA A 365 12.94 7.69 -1.15
CA ALA A 365 14.04 8.23 -1.93
C ALA A 365 15.38 7.52 -1.67
N THR A 366 15.53 6.94 -0.48
CA THR A 366 16.69 6.15 -0.03
C THR A 366 16.25 4.73 0.27
N TRP A 367 17.19 3.79 0.24
CA TRP A 367 16.90 2.40 0.56
C TRP A 367 16.57 2.24 2.04
N ASP A 368 15.40 1.66 2.30
CA ASP A 368 14.89 1.36 3.64
C ASP A 368 14.19 0.00 3.61
N TRP A 369 14.78 -0.99 4.25
CA TRP A 369 14.27 -2.36 4.26
C TRP A 369 12.89 -2.48 4.92
N TYR A 370 12.65 -1.76 6.01
CA TYR A 370 11.35 -1.77 6.69
C TYR A 370 10.24 -1.27 5.78
N ARG A 371 10.45 -0.09 5.17
CA ARG A 371 9.48 0.49 4.23
C ARG A 371 9.31 -0.36 2.97
N PHE A 372 10.42 -0.84 2.41
CA PHE A 372 10.37 -1.69 1.21
C PHE A 372 9.56 -2.96 1.45
N LEU A 373 9.79 -3.70 2.55
CA LEU A 373 9.07 -4.93 2.87
C LEU A 373 7.59 -4.67 3.20
N ASN A 374 7.26 -3.56 3.88
CA ASN A 374 5.87 -3.18 4.12
C ASN A 374 5.12 -2.90 2.81
N ILE A 375 5.73 -2.13 1.89
CA ILE A 375 5.14 -1.86 0.57
C ILE A 375 5.01 -3.16 -0.22
N LEU A 376 6.02 -4.01 -0.20
CA LEU A 376 6.02 -5.29 -0.91
C LEU A 376 4.91 -6.22 -0.40
N ALA A 377 4.73 -6.33 0.93
CA ALA A 377 3.64 -7.11 1.54
C ALA A 377 2.26 -6.55 1.18
N LEU A 378 2.10 -5.22 1.23
CA LEU A 378 0.85 -4.56 0.81
C LEU A 378 0.54 -4.81 -0.67
N LEU A 379 1.52 -4.62 -1.57
CA LEU A 379 1.35 -4.89 -3.00
C LEU A 379 1.04 -6.36 -3.28
N SER A 380 1.60 -7.29 -2.51
CA SER A 380 1.27 -8.72 -2.61
C SER A 380 -0.19 -8.99 -2.27
N ILE A 381 -0.70 -8.37 -1.20
CA ILE A 381 -2.13 -8.46 -0.84
C ILE A 381 -3.00 -7.85 -1.94
N MET A 382 -2.64 -6.66 -2.43
CA MET A 382 -3.38 -5.99 -3.50
C MET A 382 -3.45 -6.85 -4.76
N LEU A 383 -2.31 -7.43 -5.18
CA LEU A 383 -2.24 -8.32 -6.34
C LEU A 383 -3.10 -9.58 -6.12
N GLY A 384 -3.02 -10.20 -4.94
CA GLY A 384 -3.85 -11.37 -4.60
C GLY A 384 -5.35 -11.06 -4.61
N VAL A 385 -5.77 -9.96 -4.00
CA VAL A 385 -7.19 -9.57 -3.96
C VAL A 385 -7.70 -9.18 -5.35
N MET A 386 -6.92 -8.40 -6.12
CA MET A 386 -7.31 -8.02 -7.50
C MET A 386 -7.46 -9.24 -8.39
N ASN A 387 -6.51 -10.19 -8.32
CA ASN A 387 -6.59 -11.42 -9.10
C ASN A 387 -7.71 -12.36 -8.64
N LEU A 388 -8.25 -12.19 -7.42
CA LEU A 388 -9.41 -12.95 -6.95
C LEU A 388 -10.74 -12.37 -7.44
N LEU A 389 -10.77 -11.14 -7.98
CA LEU A 389 -12.00 -10.55 -8.51
C LEU A 389 -12.56 -11.39 -9.67
N PRO A 390 -13.89 -11.52 -9.79
CA PRO A 390 -14.53 -12.33 -10.83
C PRO A 390 -14.50 -11.64 -12.21
N ILE A 391 -13.31 -11.18 -12.59
CA ILE A 391 -13.10 -10.51 -13.89
C ILE A 391 -12.46 -11.53 -14.82
N PRO A 392 -13.08 -11.90 -15.94
CA PRO A 392 -12.42 -12.69 -16.98
C PRO A 392 -11.12 -11.98 -17.40
N ALA A 393 -10.08 -12.72 -17.70
CA ALA A 393 -8.68 -12.29 -17.86
C ALA A 393 -7.86 -12.17 -16.57
N LEU A 394 -8.50 -12.27 -15.39
CA LEU A 394 -7.81 -12.52 -14.12
C LEU A 394 -8.06 -13.94 -13.64
N ASP A 395 -7.26 -14.44 -12.71
CA ASP A 395 -7.40 -15.79 -12.13
C ASP A 395 -8.80 -16.02 -11.55
N GLY A 396 -9.37 -15.00 -10.91
CA GLY A 396 -10.71 -15.02 -10.33
C GLY A 396 -11.81 -15.35 -11.34
N GLY A 397 -11.68 -14.89 -12.57
CA GLY A 397 -12.58 -15.27 -13.65
C GLY A 397 -12.53 -16.77 -13.94
N HIS A 398 -11.35 -17.35 -14.03
CA HIS A 398 -11.15 -18.78 -14.22
C HIS A 398 -11.61 -19.60 -13.00
N ILE A 399 -11.39 -19.09 -11.78
CA ILE A 399 -11.90 -19.67 -10.53
C ILE A 399 -13.42 -19.77 -10.58
N VAL A 400 -14.13 -18.71 -10.98
CA VAL A 400 -15.60 -18.70 -11.11
C VAL A 400 -16.07 -19.72 -12.13
N PHE A 401 -15.39 -19.85 -13.27
CA PHE A 401 -15.76 -20.88 -14.28
C PHE A 401 -15.53 -22.30 -13.74
N CYS A 402 -14.46 -22.55 -13.00
CA CYS A 402 -14.23 -23.84 -12.35
C CYS A 402 -15.29 -24.13 -11.27
N LEU A 403 -15.67 -23.15 -10.46
CA LEU A 403 -16.74 -23.29 -9.45
C LEU A 403 -18.10 -23.58 -10.13
N TYR A 404 -18.43 -22.86 -11.20
CA TYR A 404 -19.65 -23.14 -11.98
C TYR A 404 -19.68 -24.59 -12.47
N GLU A 405 -18.57 -25.10 -13.04
CA GLU A 405 -18.47 -26.49 -13.49
C GLU A 405 -18.61 -27.48 -12.33
N MET A 406 -18.01 -27.19 -11.17
CA MET A 406 -18.14 -28.05 -9.96
C MET A 406 -19.57 -28.13 -9.45
N ILE A 407 -20.33 -27.03 -9.51
CA ILE A 407 -21.71 -26.96 -9.01
C ILE A 407 -22.69 -27.56 -10.02
N THR A 408 -22.54 -27.24 -11.30
CA THR A 408 -23.51 -27.63 -12.34
C THR A 408 -23.18 -28.94 -13.04
N GLY A 409 -21.94 -29.43 -12.92
CA GLY A 409 -21.42 -30.56 -13.69
C GLY A 409 -21.23 -30.27 -15.19
N ARG A 410 -21.40 -29.03 -15.63
CA ARG A 410 -21.33 -28.62 -17.05
C ARG A 410 -20.18 -27.66 -17.28
N LYS A 411 -19.28 -28.04 -18.20
CA LYS A 411 -18.16 -27.19 -18.62
C LYS A 411 -18.67 -26.06 -19.51
N PRO A 412 -18.27 -24.78 -19.26
CA PRO A 412 -18.53 -23.67 -20.19
C PRO A 412 -17.91 -23.97 -21.57
N SER A 413 -18.55 -23.51 -22.64
CA SER A 413 -18.01 -23.72 -23.99
C SER A 413 -16.74 -22.88 -24.22
N ASP A 414 -15.81 -23.40 -25.02
CA ASP A 414 -14.56 -22.67 -25.34
C ASP A 414 -14.83 -21.32 -26.01
N ARG A 415 -15.91 -21.22 -26.82
CA ARG A 415 -16.36 -19.93 -27.39
C ARG A 415 -16.77 -18.92 -26.33
N PHE A 416 -17.49 -19.35 -25.30
CA PHE A 416 -17.88 -18.50 -24.20
C PHE A 416 -16.65 -18.05 -23.39
N LEU A 417 -15.73 -18.96 -23.09
CA LEU A 417 -14.50 -18.64 -22.36
C LEU A 417 -13.65 -17.62 -23.12
N THR A 418 -13.47 -17.81 -24.43
CA THR A 418 -12.74 -16.86 -25.30
C THR A 418 -13.41 -15.48 -25.33
N ALA A 419 -14.74 -15.43 -25.50
CA ALA A 419 -15.48 -14.17 -25.51
C ALA A 419 -15.37 -13.44 -24.16
N ALA A 420 -15.52 -14.17 -23.05
CA ALA A 420 -15.36 -13.62 -21.71
C ALA A 420 -13.94 -13.08 -21.51
N GLN A 421 -12.90 -13.80 -21.95
CA GLN A 421 -11.50 -13.35 -21.88
C GLN A 421 -11.29 -12.02 -22.62
N ILE A 422 -11.83 -11.88 -23.85
CA ILE A 422 -11.74 -10.64 -24.65
C ILE A 422 -12.41 -9.48 -23.91
N VAL A 423 -13.60 -9.70 -23.34
CA VAL A 423 -14.33 -8.67 -22.57
C VAL A 423 -13.51 -8.27 -21.32
N GLY A 424 -12.95 -9.26 -20.61
CA GLY A 424 -12.12 -9.00 -19.45
C GLY A 424 -10.88 -8.18 -19.78
N MET A 425 -10.16 -8.51 -20.86
CA MET A 425 -9.01 -7.76 -21.34
C MET A 425 -9.37 -6.32 -21.71
N PHE A 426 -10.52 -6.12 -22.37
CA PHE A 426 -11.01 -4.77 -22.70
C PHE A 426 -11.30 -3.96 -21.43
N LEU A 427 -11.92 -4.57 -20.41
CA LEU A 427 -12.20 -3.95 -19.13
C LEU A 427 -10.90 -3.54 -18.42
N LEU A 428 -9.89 -4.42 -18.39
CA LEU A 428 -8.59 -4.13 -17.79
C LEU A 428 -7.87 -2.99 -18.53
N LEU A 429 -7.93 -2.97 -19.86
CA LEU A 429 -7.37 -1.88 -20.65
C LEU A 429 -8.04 -0.54 -20.31
N LEU A 430 -9.38 -0.54 -20.17
CA LEU A 430 -10.14 0.66 -19.79
C LEU A 430 -9.72 1.17 -18.39
N LEU A 431 -9.59 0.26 -17.42
CA LEU A 431 -9.13 0.61 -16.07
C LEU A 431 -7.69 1.16 -16.08
N MET A 432 -6.82 0.59 -16.91
CA MET A 432 -5.45 1.08 -17.09
C MET A 432 -5.43 2.50 -17.66
N VAL A 433 -6.23 2.79 -18.69
CA VAL A 433 -6.37 4.13 -19.29
C VAL A 433 -6.89 5.14 -18.26
N LEU A 434 -7.86 4.74 -17.43
CA LEU A 434 -8.38 5.57 -16.35
C LEU A 434 -7.31 5.88 -15.31
N ALA A 435 -6.56 4.88 -14.87
CA ALA A 435 -5.50 5.05 -13.87
C ALA A 435 -4.37 5.96 -14.37
N PHE A 436 -3.90 5.77 -15.61
CA PHE A 436 -2.91 6.66 -16.21
C PHE A 436 -3.45 8.08 -16.41
N GLY A 437 -4.71 8.23 -16.82
CA GLY A 437 -5.38 9.51 -16.93
C GLY A 437 -5.42 10.28 -15.61
N ASN A 438 -5.75 9.60 -14.51
CA ASN A 438 -5.73 10.16 -13.17
C ASN A 438 -4.31 10.63 -12.78
N ASP A 439 -3.29 9.81 -13.03
CA ASP A 439 -1.91 10.16 -12.69
C ASP A 439 -1.41 11.39 -13.48
N ILE A 440 -1.70 11.44 -14.78
CA ILE A 440 -1.37 12.61 -15.62
C ILE A 440 -2.10 13.85 -15.12
N ALA A 441 -3.39 13.74 -14.79
CA ALA A 441 -4.16 14.86 -14.25
C ALA A 441 -3.59 15.39 -12.92
N ARG A 442 -3.02 14.51 -12.08
CA ARG A 442 -2.34 14.90 -10.83
C ARG A 442 -0.98 15.58 -11.06
N LEU A 443 -0.26 15.20 -12.12
CA LEU A 443 1.03 15.80 -12.45
C LEU A 443 0.90 17.20 -13.09
N ILE A 444 -0.25 17.52 -13.66
CA ILE A 444 -0.52 18.81 -14.34
C ILE A 444 -1.12 19.85 -13.35
N ARG A 445 -1.74 19.38 -12.27
CA ARG A 445 -2.21 20.24 -11.17
C ARG A 445 -1.10 20.57 -10.18
#